data_9d4a1f7e451170ee007ea462814639f7
#
_entry.id   9d4a1f7e451170ee007ea462814639f7
#
_cell.length_a   1.000
_cell.length_b   1.000
_cell.length_c   1.000
_cell.angle_alpha   90.00
_cell.angle_beta   90.00
_cell.angle_gamma   90.00
#
_symmetry.space_group_name_H-M   'P 1'
#
loop_
_entity.id
_entity.type
_entity.pdbx_description
1 polymer ?
#
loop_
_entity_poly.entity_id
_entity_poly.type
_entity_poly.pdbx_seq_one_letter_code
_entity_poly.pdbx_strand_id
1 'polypeptide(L)'
;MSGGLDSCVSAAVAAEDHDLALLHISYGQLTEARELQAFTAIADHFAVERRLVCQLSHLRQIGGTSLIATGSGHNDLGPTVPTSPLPDCGDLPDTYVPFRNANLLAVAVSWSETLGAAAVFVGAH
;
A
#
# COMPACT_ATOMS: atom_id res chain seq x y z
N MET A 1 -0.47 5.57 -2.43
CA MET A 1 -0.18 6.82 -1.71
C MET A 1 -0.46 6.62 -0.23
N SER A 2 0.53 6.80 0.63
CA SER A 2 0.41 6.55 2.09
C SER A 2 0.01 7.81 2.88
N GLY A 3 0.01 8.97 2.24
CA GLY A 3 -0.18 10.25 2.93
C GLY A 3 1.04 10.76 3.70
N GLY A 4 2.17 10.06 3.62
CA GLY A 4 3.45 10.56 4.13
C GLY A 4 4.05 11.64 3.23
N LEU A 5 5.12 12.28 3.72
CA LEU A 5 5.78 13.40 3.04
C LEU A 5 6.19 13.04 1.60
N ASP A 6 6.84 11.88 1.41
CA ASP A 6 7.33 11.45 0.09
C ASP A 6 6.19 11.28 -0.92
N SER A 7 5.06 10.71 -0.47
CA SER A 7 3.86 10.59 -1.31
C SER A 7 3.27 11.96 -1.70
N CYS A 8 3.29 12.91 -0.77
CA CYS A 8 2.80 14.26 -1.01
C CYS A 8 3.71 15.01 -2.00
N VAL A 9 5.02 14.92 -1.81
CA VAL A 9 6.01 15.53 -2.72
C VAL A 9 5.90 14.90 -4.12
N SER A 10 5.78 13.57 -4.21
CA SER A 10 5.60 12.90 -5.51
C SER A 10 4.35 13.35 -6.24
N ALA A 11 3.25 13.57 -5.51
CA ALA A 11 2.02 14.10 -6.10
C ALA A 11 2.20 15.55 -6.57
N ALA A 12 2.88 16.40 -5.78
CA ALA A 12 3.15 17.78 -6.14
C ALA A 12 4.01 17.88 -7.41
N VAL A 13 5.09 17.09 -7.50
CA VAL A 13 5.95 17.03 -8.67
C VAL A 13 5.18 16.54 -9.91
N ALA A 14 4.36 15.49 -9.76
CA ALA A 14 3.56 14.98 -10.86
C ALA A 14 2.51 16.00 -11.35
N ALA A 15 1.96 16.81 -10.44
CA ALA A 15 0.95 17.82 -10.76
C ALA A 15 1.48 18.99 -11.60
N GLU A 16 2.80 19.17 -11.68
CA GLU A 16 3.39 20.25 -12.50
C GLU A 16 3.16 20.02 -13.99
N ASP A 17 3.19 18.75 -14.44
CA ASP A 17 3.17 18.40 -15.86
C ASP A 17 2.06 17.41 -16.26
N HIS A 18 1.29 16.88 -15.29
CA HIS A 18 0.32 15.81 -15.54
C HIS A 18 -1.01 16.02 -14.82
N ASP A 19 -2.07 15.53 -15.44
CA ASP A 19 -3.35 15.33 -14.76
C ASP A 19 -3.24 14.12 -13.82
N LEU A 20 -3.54 14.36 -12.54
CA LEU A 20 -3.33 13.34 -11.51
C LEU A 20 -4.44 12.28 -11.47
N ALA A 21 -4.02 11.04 -11.22
CA ALA A 21 -4.85 9.97 -10.67
C ALA A 21 -4.17 9.43 -9.40
N LEU A 22 -4.88 9.34 -8.29
CA LEU A 22 -4.30 8.96 -7.01
C LEU A 22 -4.75 7.57 -6.57
N LEU A 23 -3.78 6.71 -6.26
CA LEU A 23 -3.98 5.36 -5.77
C LEU A 23 -3.58 5.27 -4.30
N HIS A 24 -4.50 4.80 -3.45
CA HIS A 24 -4.21 4.32 -2.11
C HIS A 24 -4.36 2.80 -2.05
N ILE A 25 -3.42 2.13 -1.39
CA ILE A 25 -3.48 0.68 -1.21
C ILE A 25 -3.46 0.38 0.28
N SER A 26 -4.50 -0.35 0.70
CA SER A 26 -4.66 -0.89 2.03
C SER A 26 -4.32 -2.37 2.03
N TYR A 27 -3.50 -2.82 2.97
CA TYR A 27 -3.12 -4.23 3.15
C TYR A 27 -3.26 -4.69 4.60
N GLY A 28 -3.99 -3.93 5.42
CA GLY A 28 -4.21 -4.19 6.83
C GLY A 28 -3.12 -3.62 7.75
N GLN A 29 -2.42 -2.58 7.29
CA GLN A 29 -1.45 -1.85 8.11
C GLN A 29 -2.13 -1.16 9.30
N LEU A 30 -1.40 -1.05 10.42
CA LEU A 30 -1.91 -0.45 11.66
C LEU A 30 -2.35 1.02 11.50
N THR A 31 -1.76 1.71 10.53
CA THR A 31 -2.00 3.13 10.22
C THR A 31 -3.05 3.37 9.14
N GLU A 32 -3.75 2.32 8.69
CA GLU A 32 -4.66 2.35 7.54
C GLU A 32 -5.67 3.51 7.58
N ALA A 33 -6.39 3.68 8.69
CA ALA A 33 -7.40 4.73 8.82
C ALA A 33 -6.80 6.13 8.69
N ARG A 34 -5.61 6.34 9.27
CA ARG A 34 -4.89 7.61 9.23
C ARG A 34 -4.34 7.89 7.83
N GLU A 35 -3.82 6.88 7.18
CA GLU A 35 -3.31 6.99 5.80
C GLU A 35 -4.44 7.29 4.81
N LEU A 36 -5.60 6.65 4.97
CA LEU A 36 -6.76 6.90 4.13
C LEU A 36 -7.30 8.33 4.31
N GLN A 37 -7.32 8.84 5.54
CA GLN A 37 -7.68 10.23 5.81
C GLN A 37 -6.72 11.21 5.15
N ALA A 38 -5.42 10.98 5.25
CA ALA A 38 -4.40 11.80 4.62
C ALA A 38 -4.48 11.73 3.08
N PHE A 39 -4.71 10.54 2.52
CA PHE A 39 -4.96 10.35 1.09
C PHE A 39 -6.12 11.20 0.60
N THR A 40 -7.25 11.18 1.33
CA THR A 40 -8.44 11.96 0.96
C THR A 40 -8.15 13.46 1.00
N ALA A 41 -7.48 13.94 2.06
CA ALA A 41 -7.12 15.36 2.19
C ALA A 41 -6.20 15.83 1.07
N ILE A 42 -5.21 15.02 0.67
CA ILE A 42 -4.30 15.33 -0.44
C ILE A 42 -5.06 15.34 -1.77
N ALA A 43 -5.93 14.35 -2.00
CA ALA A 43 -6.73 14.28 -3.21
C ALA A 43 -7.67 15.48 -3.36
N ASP A 44 -8.22 15.96 -2.24
CA ASP A 44 -9.07 17.16 -2.23
C ASP A 44 -8.24 18.43 -2.47
N HIS A 45 -7.05 18.53 -1.87
CA HIS A 45 -6.15 19.66 -2.06
C HIS A 45 -5.73 19.86 -3.53
N PHE A 46 -5.42 18.77 -4.23
CA PHE A 46 -5.08 18.80 -5.65
C PHE A 46 -6.31 18.73 -6.57
N ALA A 47 -7.53 18.73 -6.03
CA ALA A 47 -8.78 18.59 -6.78
C ALA A 47 -8.81 17.37 -7.72
N VAL A 48 -8.19 16.26 -7.28
CA VAL A 48 -8.10 15.03 -8.09
C VAL A 48 -9.43 14.30 -8.05
N GLU A 49 -10.05 14.09 -9.21
CA GLU A 49 -11.29 13.31 -9.33
C GLU A 49 -11.04 11.81 -9.43
N ARG A 50 -9.96 11.41 -10.11
CA ARG A 50 -9.61 10.00 -10.33
C ARG A 50 -8.90 9.43 -9.12
N ARG A 51 -9.66 8.73 -8.27
CA ARG A 51 -9.17 8.14 -7.01
C ARG A 51 -9.50 6.66 -6.97
N LEU A 52 -8.53 5.84 -6.60
CA LEU A 52 -8.73 4.42 -6.36
C LEU A 52 -8.20 4.05 -4.98
N VAL A 53 -9.05 3.38 -4.20
CA VAL A 53 -8.65 2.70 -2.97
C VAL A 53 -8.72 1.21 -3.21
N CYS A 54 -7.58 0.52 -3.16
CA CYS A 54 -7.48 -0.90 -3.40
C CYS A 54 -7.07 -1.64 -2.13
N GLN A 55 -7.64 -2.82 -1.89
CA GLN A 55 -7.29 -3.66 -0.75
C GLN A 55 -6.52 -4.90 -1.20
N LEU A 56 -5.32 -5.09 -0.63
CA LEU A 56 -4.48 -6.27 -0.84
C LEU A 56 -4.53 -7.20 0.39
N SER A 57 -5.70 -7.77 0.65
CA SER A 57 -5.93 -8.62 1.83
C SER A 57 -5.01 -9.84 1.91
N HIS A 58 -4.52 -10.34 0.77
CA HIS A 58 -3.58 -11.45 0.72
C HIS A 58 -2.25 -11.15 1.43
N LEU A 59 -1.77 -9.90 1.42
CA LEU A 59 -0.56 -9.53 2.17
C LEU A 59 -0.76 -9.71 3.68
N ARG A 60 -1.96 -9.45 4.17
CA ARG A 60 -2.32 -9.72 5.55
C ARG A 60 -2.36 -11.22 5.87
N GLN A 61 -2.86 -12.03 4.94
CA GLN A 61 -2.95 -13.49 5.10
C GLN A 61 -1.58 -14.16 5.06
N ILE A 62 -0.66 -13.66 4.23
CA ILE A 62 0.73 -14.13 4.19
C ILE A 62 1.41 -13.90 5.54
N GLY A 63 1.13 -12.77 6.21
CA GLY A 63 1.64 -12.47 7.53
C GLY A 63 3.14 -12.18 7.56
N GLY A 64 3.78 -12.43 8.70
CA GLY A 64 5.25 -12.34 8.85
C GLY A 64 5.78 -10.94 9.15
N THR A 65 4.92 -9.97 9.54
CA THR A 65 5.36 -8.61 9.87
C THR A 65 4.54 -8.00 11.01
N SER A 66 5.19 -7.19 11.83
CA SER A 66 4.55 -6.43 12.91
C SER A 66 3.71 -5.24 12.42
N LEU A 67 3.84 -4.83 11.16
CA LEU A 67 3.09 -3.70 10.58
C LEU A 67 1.64 -4.03 10.26
N ILE A 68 1.29 -5.32 10.23
CA ILE A 68 -0.06 -5.78 9.90
C ILE A 68 -0.76 -6.14 11.21
N ALA A 69 -1.97 -5.60 11.44
CA ALA A 69 -2.80 -5.99 12.57
C ALA A 69 -3.13 -7.48 12.48
N THR A 70 -2.46 -8.29 13.27
CA THR A 70 -2.89 -9.67 13.53
C THR A 70 -4.11 -9.59 14.42
N GLY A 71 -5.30 -9.69 13.82
CA GLY A 71 -6.53 -9.78 14.59
C GLY A 71 -6.48 -11.00 15.49
N SER A 72 -6.41 -10.78 16.81
CA SER A 72 -6.75 -11.79 17.81
C SER A 72 -8.25 -12.05 17.72
N GLY A 73 -8.61 -12.93 16.83
CA GLY A 73 -9.96 -13.42 16.65
C GLY A 73 -9.84 -14.87 16.24
N HIS A 74 -10.05 -15.77 17.20
CA HIS A 74 -10.38 -17.15 16.90
C HIS A 74 -11.46 -17.18 15.82
N ASN A 75 -11.10 -17.62 14.62
CA ASN A 75 -12.00 -18.32 13.75
C ASN A 75 -11.22 -19.47 13.11
N ASP A 76 -11.39 -20.58 13.72
CA ASP A 76 -11.29 -21.93 13.24
C ASP A 76 -11.87 -22.03 11.83
N LEU A 77 -11.05 -22.22 10.80
CA LEU A 77 -11.39 -22.92 9.56
C LEU A 77 -10.22 -22.85 8.57
N GLY A 78 -9.34 -23.81 8.68
CA GLY A 78 -8.34 -24.09 7.65
C GLY A 78 -7.10 -24.78 8.22
N PRO A 79 -6.43 -25.64 7.46
CA PRO A 79 -5.26 -26.33 7.94
C PRO A 79 -4.21 -25.33 8.36
N THR A 80 -3.85 -25.37 9.64
CA THR A 80 -2.74 -24.63 10.21
C THR A 80 -1.49 -24.94 9.39
N VAL A 81 -1.12 -23.98 8.54
CA VAL A 81 0.23 -23.97 8.01
C VAL A 81 1.14 -23.87 9.23
N PRO A 82 2.04 -24.82 9.46
CA PRO A 82 2.95 -24.73 10.58
C PRO A 82 3.70 -23.41 10.44
N THR A 83 3.55 -22.52 11.40
CA THR A 83 4.43 -21.36 11.58
C THR A 83 5.79 -21.90 12.06
N SER A 84 6.50 -22.56 11.17
CA SER A 84 7.92 -22.72 11.37
C SER A 84 8.51 -21.32 11.33
N PRO A 85 9.36 -20.94 12.30
CA PRO A 85 10.13 -19.71 12.16
C PRO A 85 10.80 -19.77 10.78
N LEU A 86 10.61 -18.77 9.97
CA LEU A 86 11.38 -18.61 8.75
C LEU A 86 12.85 -18.80 9.12
N PRO A 87 13.64 -19.58 8.35
CA PRO A 87 15.05 -19.72 8.62
C PRO A 87 15.62 -18.32 8.80
N ASP A 88 16.46 -18.16 9.81
CA ASP A 88 17.14 -16.95 10.22
C ASP A 88 17.77 -16.25 9.00
N CYS A 89 16.95 -15.51 8.25
CA CYS A 89 17.39 -14.59 7.22
C CYS A 89 17.83 -13.35 8.00
N GLY A 90 19.04 -13.41 8.55
CA GLY A 90 19.65 -12.37 9.34
C GLY A 90 19.31 -11.00 8.76
N ASP A 91 18.90 -10.08 9.64
CA ASP A 91 18.76 -8.64 9.45
C ASP A 91 17.56 -8.09 8.65
N LEU A 92 16.49 -8.84 8.39
CA LEU A 92 15.27 -8.20 7.92
C LEU A 92 14.51 -7.54 9.07
N PRO A 93 14.19 -6.23 8.99
CA PRO A 93 13.41 -5.55 10.03
C PRO A 93 12.04 -6.22 10.24
N ASP A 94 11.56 -6.28 11.48
CA ASP A 94 10.18 -6.75 11.83
C ASP A 94 9.08 -6.02 11.03
N THR A 95 9.41 -4.88 10.45
CA THR A 95 8.54 -4.06 9.62
C THR A 95 8.52 -4.48 8.15
N TYR A 96 9.32 -5.49 7.76
CA TYR A 96 9.36 -5.94 6.37
C TYR A 96 8.10 -6.71 5.99
N VAL A 97 7.38 -6.23 4.99
CA VAL A 97 6.27 -6.96 4.36
C VAL A 97 6.80 -7.58 3.07
N PRO A 98 6.82 -8.93 2.96
CA PRO A 98 7.41 -9.60 1.82
C PRO A 98 6.83 -9.11 0.49
N PHE A 99 7.70 -8.71 -0.42
CA PHE A 99 7.37 -8.30 -1.79
C PHE A 99 6.31 -7.18 -1.89
N ARG A 100 6.13 -6.40 -0.81
CA ARG A 100 5.10 -5.35 -0.72
C ARG A 100 5.16 -4.38 -1.90
N ASN A 101 6.32 -3.78 -2.14
CA ASN A 101 6.46 -2.74 -3.17
C ASN A 101 6.15 -3.28 -4.57
N ALA A 102 6.50 -4.52 -4.88
CA ALA A 102 6.15 -5.16 -6.14
C ALA A 102 4.65 -5.34 -6.31
N ASN A 103 3.94 -5.76 -5.24
CA ASN A 103 2.48 -5.85 -5.24
C ASN A 103 1.82 -4.48 -5.44
N LEU A 104 2.32 -3.45 -4.76
CA LEU A 104 1.81 -2.08 -4.91
C LEU A 104 2.01 -1.56 -6.34
N LEU A 105 3.19 -1.79 -6.92
CA LEU A 105 3.50 -1.42 -8.30
C LEU A 105 2.63 -2.18 -9.30
N ALA A 106 2.40 -3.47 -9.11
CA ALA A 106 1.55 -4.26 -10.01
C ALA A 106 0.13 -3.69 -10.09
N VAL A 107 -0.46 -3.29 -8.95
CA VAL A 107 -1.78 -2.63 -8.93
C VAL A 107 -1.72 -1.27 -9.62
N ALA A 108 -0.68 -0.48 -9.35
CA ALA A 108 -0.53 0.85 -9.93
C ALA A 108 -0.40 0.78 -11.46
N VAL A 109 0.41 -0.14 -11.97
CA VAL A 109 0.59 -0.35 -13.42
C VAL A 109 -0.71 -0.83 -14.06
N SER A 110 -1.40 -1.81 -13.47
CA SER A 110 -2.67 -2.30 -14.00
C SER A 110 -3.72 -1.19 -14.13
N TRP A 111 -3.79 -0.33 -13.11
CA TRP A 111 -4.72 0.81 -13.17
C TRP A 111 -4.27 1.88 -14.16
N SER A 112 -2.96 2.15 -14.25
CA SER A 112 -2.41 3.11 -15.20
C SER A 112 -2.68 2.72 -16.66
N GLU A 113 -2.61 1.43 -17.00
CA GLU A 113 -2.98 0.92 -18.32
C GLU A 113 -4.46 1.18 -18.62
N THR A 114 -5.35 0.96 -17.66
CA THR A 114 -6.79 1.23 -17.80
C THR A 114 -7.08 2.71 -18.03
N LEU A 115 -6.30 3.59 -17.41
CA LEU A 115 -6.43 5.05 -17.56
C LEU A 115 -5.73 5.59 -18.82
N GLY A 116 -4.86 4.82 -19.46
CA GLY A 116 -3.96 5.31 -20.49
C GLY A 116 -2.95 6.31 -19.93
N ALA A 117 -2.50 6.13 -18.69
CA ALA A 117 -1.59 7.05 -18.03
C ALA A 117 -0.19 7.02 -18.66
N ALA A 118 0.46 8.17 -18.76
CA ALA A 118 1.79 8.30 -19.33
C ALA A 118 2.91 7.89 -18.38
N ALA A 119 2.69 7.99 -17.06
CA ALA A 119 3.70 7.71 -16.03
C ALA A 119 3.07 7.25 -14.71
N VAL A 120 3.85 6.54 -13.91
CA VAL A 120 3.53 6.17 -12.53
C VAL A 120 4.61 6.76 -11.62
N PHE A 121 4.19 7.59 -10.67
CA PHE A 121 5.07 8.20 -9.67
C PHE A 121 4.96 7.44 -8.36
N VAL A 122 6.09 7.15 -7.75
CA VAL A 122 6.18 6.40 -6.49
C VAL A 122 7.07 7.15 -5.53
N GLY A 123 6.55 7.50 -4.36
CA GLY A 123 7.34 8.00 -3.25
C GLY A 123 7.92 6.80 -2.48
N ALA A 124 9.19 6.51 -2.70
CA ALA A 124 9.93 5.46 -2.02
C ALA A 124 11.26 6.00 -1.49
N HIS A 125 11.67 5.47 -0.33
CA HIS A 125 12.95 5.78 0.33
C HIS A 125 13.67 4.49 0.72
#